data_cf51e907a8a9f625d180ee54e69d069f
#
_entry.id   cf51e907a8a9f625d180ee54e69d069f
#
_cell.length_a   1.000
_cell.length_b   1.000
_cell.length_c   1.000
_cell.angle_alpha   90.00
_cell.angle_beta   90.00
_cell.angle_gamma   90.00
#
_symmetry.space_group_name_H-M   'P 1'
#
loop_
_entity.id
_entity.type
_entity.pdbx_description
1 polymer ?
#
loop_
_entity_poly.entity_id
_entity_poly.type
_entity_poly.pdbx_seq_one_letter_code
_entity_poly.pdbx_strand_id
1 'polypeptide(L)'
;MLFLAISNGAEELRLQLEKDLDGVMTKVTNWRHYFHQYPELSNREFKTQKSIADALIEMGLEPDLSFGKTGVVAFIRGQKPGPLMALRADIDGLPVTEKLNLPFSSKEKTMYQGNEVGIMHACGHDAHIAVLLGVASFLSQNTDKLSGDIFLIFQPAEEGAPEGEEGGAELMLKEGLFEAEKPDAI
;
A
#
# COMPACT_ATOMS: atom_id res chain seq x y z
N MET A 1 12.28 -24.30 -23.50
CA MET A 1 11.74 -24.83 -22.24
C MET A 1 11.48 -23.75 -21.19
N LEU A 2 12.30 -22.71 -21.07
CA LEU A 2 12.12 -21.64 -20.05
C LEU A 2 10.82 -20.82 -20.25
N PHE A 3 10.47 -20.48 -21.49
CA PHE A 3 9.25 -19.72 -21.82
C PHE A 3 7.93 -20.45 -21.49
N LEU A 4 7.90 -21.78 -21.58
CA LEU A 4 6.71 -22.56 -21.20
C LEU A 4 6.50 -22.66 -19.68
N ALA A 5 7.58 -22.63 -18.89
CA ALA A 5 7.49 -22.69 -17.43
C ALA A 5 6.98 -21.37 -16.83
N ILE A 6 7.35 -20.23 -17.44
CA ILE A 6 6.87 -18.90 -17.00
C ILE A 6 5.36 -18.75 -17.31
N SER A 7 4.89 -19.28 -18.46
CA SER A 7 3.47 -19.26 -18.81
C SER A 7 2.59 -20.09 -17.87
N ASN A 8 3.11 -21.22 -17.38
CA ASN A 8 2.35 -22.10 -16.48
C ASN A 8 2.14 -21.49 -15.10
N GLY A 9 3.17 -20.85 -14.50
CA GLY A 9 3.04 -20.21 -13.18
C GLY A 9 2.07 -19.04 -13.19
N ALA A 10 2.11 -18.19 -14.21
CA ALA A 10 1.18 -17.06 -14.34
C ALA A 10 -0.26 -17.53 -14.53
N GLU A 11 -0.48 -18.59 -15.31
CA GLU A 11 -1.81 -19.17 -15.52
C GLU A 11 -2.34 -19.84 -14.25
N GLU A 12 -1.50 -20.53 -13.49
CA GLU A 12 -1.87 -21.10 -12.19
C GLU A 12 -2.27 -20.02 -11.18
N LEU A 13 -1.52 -18.90 -11.10
CA LEU A 13 -1.87 -17.77 -10.25
C LEU A 13 -3.21 -17.12 -10.68
N ARG A 14 -3.42 -16.94 -11.99
CA ARG A 14 -4.68 -16.40 -12.53
C ARG A 14 -5.88 -17.27 -12.14
N LEU A 15 -5.78 -18.57 -12.33
CA LEU A 15 -6.83 -19.53 -11.99
C LEU A 15 -7.08 -19.59 -10.47
N GLN A 16 -6.02 -19.44 -9.66
CA GLN A 16 -6.16 -19.38 -8.21
C GLN A 16 -6.85 -18.09 -7.78
N LEU A 17 -6.46 -16.93 -8.36
CA LEU A 17 -7.10 -15.65 -8.09
C LEU A 17 -8.60 -15.68 -8.42
N GLU A 18 -9.00 -16.27 -9.55
CA GLU A 18 -10.41 -16.40 -9.92
C GLU A 18 -11.24 -17.17 -8.88
N LYS A 19 -10.64 -18.16 -8.21
CA LYS A 19 -11.30 -18.94 -7.14
C LYS A 19 -11.41 -18.14 -5.83
N ASP A 20 -10.40 -17.32 -5.52
CA ASP A 20 -10.29 -16.61 -4.25
C ASP A 20 -10.84 -15.18 -4.34
N LEU A 21 -11.24 -14.74 -5.54
CA LEU A 21 -11.55 -13.35 -5.86
C LEU A 21 -12.58 -12.72 -4.90
N ASP A 22 -13.68 -13.42 -4.62
CA ASP A 22 -14.74 -12.90 -3.75
C ASP A 22 -14.22 -12.64 -2.31
N GLY A 23 -13.38 -13.55 -1.81
CA GLY A 23 -12.75 -13.41 -0.50
C GLY A 23 -11.74 -12.25 -0.46
N VAL A 24 -10.92 -12.10 -1.50
CA VAL A 24 -9.97 -11.00 -1.64
C VAL A 24 -10.73 -9.67 -1.75
N MET A 25 -11.74 -9.58 -2.60
CA MET A 25 -12.53 -8.36 -2.80
C MET A 25 -13.30 -7.93 -1.55
N THR A 26 -13.75 -8.88 -0.73
CA THR A 26 -14.35 -8.58 0.57
C THR A 26 -13.35 -7.87 1.49
N LYS A 27 -12.12 -8.36 1.59
CA LYS A 27 -11.05 -7.73 2.38
C LYS A 27 -10.69 -6.35 1.83
N VAL A 28 -10.50 -6.23 0.51
CA VAL A 28 -10.20 -4.95 -0.18
C VAL A 28 -11.28 -3.90 0.13
N THR A 29 -12.55 -4.27 0.03
CA THR A 29 -13.67 -3.37 0.34
C THR A 29 -13.64 -2.91 1.80
N ASN A 30 -13.37 -3.81 2.74
CA ASN A 30 -13.31 -3.49 4.16
C ASN A 30 -12.11 -2.56 4.46
N TRP A 31 -10.92 -2.82 3.92
CA TRP A 31 -9.76 -1.95 4.05
C TRP A 31 -10.03 -0.57 3.44
N ARG A 32 -10.60 -0.52 2.23
CA ARG A 32 -10.93 0.75 1.59
C ARG A 32 -11.87 1.57 2.46
N HIS A 33 -12.96 0.97 3.02
CA HIS A 33 -13.88 1.67 3.91
C HIS A 33 -13.19 2.15 5.19
N TYR A 34 -12.30 1.35 5.75
CA TYR A 34 -11.54 1.71 6.94
C TYR A 34 -10.62 2.92 6.69
N PHE A 35 -9.77 2.87 5.66
CA PHE A 35 -8.87 3.97 5.34
C PHE A 35 -9.63 5.24 4.93
N HIS A 36 -10.74 5.10 4.19
CA HIS A 36 -11.60 6.23 3.86
C HIS A 36 -12.18 6.90 5.09
N GLN A 37 -12.55 6.13 6.10
CA GLN A 37 -13.14 6.64 7.35
C GLN A 37 -12.13 7.35 8.25
N TYR A 38 -10.85 6.95 8.19
CA TYR A 38 -9.79 7.42 9.09
C TYR A 38 -8.57 7.97 8.33
N PRO A 39 -8.76 8.94 7.42
CA PRO A 39 -7.65 9.51 6.66
C PRO A 39 -6.75 10.38 7.53
N GLU A 40 -5.48 10.44 7.17
CA GLU A 40 -4.49 11.30 7.80
C GLU A 40 -3.74 12.12 6.74
N LEU A 41 -3.29 13.34 7.10
CA LEU A 41 -2.57 14.20 6.16
C LEU A 41 -1.12 13.75 5.97
N SER A 42 -0.50 14.22 4.89
CA SER A 42 0.91 14.02 4.55
C SER A 42 1.84 14.20 5.75
N ASN A 43 2.77 13.25 5.96
CA ASN A 43 3.69 13.17 7.09
C ASN A 43 3.01 13.02 8.48
N ARG A 44 1.74 12.68 8.51
CA ARG A 44 0.94 12.46 9.75
C ARG A 44 0.19 11.14 9.72
N GLU A 45 0.50 10.26 8.77
CA GLU A 45 -0.17 8.99 8.47
C GLU A 45 0.21 7.88 9.48
N PHE A 46 0.35 8.20 10.78
CA PHE A 46 0.84 7.25 11.80
C PHE A 46 -0.12 6.09 12.07
N LYS A 47 -1.42 6.35 12.10
CA LYS A 47 -2.43 5.28 12.28
C LYS A 47 -2.56 4.45 11.01
N THR A 48 -2.47 5.10 9.86
CA THR A 48 -2.46 4.49 8.53
C THR A 48 -1.25 3.55 8.40
N GLN A 49 -0.04 4.05 8.72
CA GLN A 49 1.20 3.26 8.78
C GLN A 49 1.03 2.01 9.65
N LYS A 50 0.55 2.21 10.89
CA LYS A 50 0.33 1.11 11.83
C LYS A 50 -0.66 0.09 11.30
N SER A 51 -1.77 0.53 10.72
CA SER A 51 -2.82 -0.36 10.20
C SER A 51 -2.33 -1.18 9.01
N ILE A 52 -1.52 -0.57 8.13
CA ILE A 52 -0.88 -1.27 7.00
C ILE A 52 0.12 -2.31 7.54
N ALA A 53 0.99 -1.90 8.49
CA ALA A 53 1.97 -2.80 9.08
C ALA A 53 1.32 -3.99 9.79
N ASP A 54 0.28 -3.75 10.59
CA ASP A 54 -0.48 -4.82 11.27
C ASP A 54 -1.07 -5.81 10.26
N ALA A 55 -1.67 -5.32 9.16
CA ALA A 55 -2.21 -6.17 8.11
C ALA A 55 -1.14 -7.02 7.42
N LEU A 56 0.04 -6.46 7.14
CA LEU A 56 1.16 -7.20 6.55
C LEU A 56 1.71 -8.26 7.51
N ILE A 57 1.81 -7.94 8.80
CA ILE A 57 2.23 -8.91 9.85
C ILE A 57 1.22 -10.08 9.92
N GLU A 58 -0.08 -9.81 9.87
CA GLU A 58 -1.11 -10.86 9.83
C GLU A 58 -1.00 -11.77 8.60
N MET A 59 -0.42 -11.26 7.50
CA MET A 59 -0.11 -12.05 6.29
C MET A 59 1.22 -12.83 6.41
N GLY A 60 1.95 -12.70 7.53
CA GLY A 60 3.25 -13.33 7.75
C GLY A 60 4.42 -12.60 7.10
N LEU A 61 4.25 -11.31 6.75
CA LEU A 61 5.28 -10.46 6.18
C LEU A 61 5.99 -9.63 7.26
N GLU A 62 7.18 -9.15 6.97
CA GLU A 62 8.00 -8.32 7.86
C GLU A 62 8.06 -6.89 7.31
N PRO A 63 7.17 -5.97 7.76
CA PRO A 63 7.19 -4.59 7.30
C PRO A 63 8.36 -3.81 7.92
N ASP A 64 9.03 -3.01 7.09
CA ASP A 64 10.00 -2.00 7.51
C ASP A 64 9.32 -0.62 7.50
N LEU A 65 9.42 0.10 8.63
CA LEU A 65 8.79 1.41 8.88
C LEU A 65 9.79 2.55 8.90
N SER A 66 11.02 2.32 8.43
CA SER A 66 12.12 3.29 8.54
C SER A 66 12.15 4.33 7.40
N PHE A 67 11.30 4.22 6.40
CA PHE A 67 11.29 5.08 5.22
C PHE A 67 10.20 6.14 5.24
N GLY A 68 10.53 7.37 4.81
CA GLY A 68 9.55 8.43 4.53
C GLY A 68 8.75 8.90 5.74
N LYS A 69 9.26 8.75 6.96
CA LYS A 69 8.61 9.03 8.26
C LYS A 69 7.45 8.07 8.56
N THR A 70 6.47 7.97 7.69
CA THR A 70 5.23 7.20 7.86
C THR A 70 5.03 6.16 6.76
N GLY A 71 6.04 5.94 5.91
CA GLY A 71 6.01 4.89 4.88
C GLY A 71 6.09 3.48 5.46
N VAL A 72 5.65 2.52 4.67
CA VAL A 72 5.77 1.09 4.98
C VAL A 72 6.29 0.37 3.76
N VAL A 73 7.28 -0.48 3.92
CA VAL A 73 7.74 -1.35 2.85
C VAL A 73 7.81 -2.80 3.31
N ALA A 74 7.61 -3.74 2.41
CA ALA A 74 7.74 -5.16 2.71
C ALA A 74 8.07 -5.95 1.44
N PHE A 75 8.62 -7.16 1.62
CA PHE A 75 8.87 -8.07 0.52
C PHE A 75 7.99 -9.31 0.60
N ILE A 76 7.50 -9.76 -0.55
CA ILE A 76 6.96 -11.10 -0.72
C ILE A 76 7.98 -11.88 -1.55
N ARG A 77 8.61 -12.89 -0.93
CA ARG A 77 9.62 -13.72 -1.58
C ARG A 77 8.96 -14.89 -2.29
N GLY A 78 9.07 -14.91 -3.62
CA GLY A 78 8.59 -16.03 -4.41
C GLY A 78 9.50 -17.24 -4.29
N GLN A 79 8.94 -18.43 -4.45
CA GLN A 79 9.72 -19.69 -4.37
C GLN A 79 10.34 -20.09 -5.70
N LYS A 80 10.08 -19.35 -6.78
CA LYS A 80 10.65 -19.60 -8.12
C LYS A 80 11.53 -18.42 -8.52
N PRO A 81 12.65 -18.67 -9.23
CA PRO A 81 13.48 -17.58 -9.73
C PRO A 81 12.71 -16.66 -10.67
N GLY A 82 12.98 -15.33 -10.58
CA GLY A 82 12.36 -14.34 -11.43
C GLY A 82 12.82 -12.93 -11.06
N PRO A 83 12.23 -11.90 -11.67
CA PRO A 83 12.55 -10.49 -11.40
C PRO A 83 12.05 -10.03 -10.03
N LEU A 84 12.61 -8.93 -9.55
CA LEU A 84 12.05 -8.14 -8.46
C LEU A 84 11.14 -7.06 -9.05
N MET A 85 9.85 -7.13 -8.73
CA MET A 85 8.85 -6.13 -9.16
C MET A 85 8.42 -5.28 -7.98
N ALA A 86 8.48 -3.96 -8.08
CA ALA A 86 7.90 -3.09 -7.07
C ALA A 86 6.45 -2.75 -7.39
N LEU A 87 5.61 -2.71 -6.36
CA LEU A 87 4.23 -2.25 -6.42
C LEU A 87 4.06 -1.12 -5.41
N ARG A 88 3.54 0.02 -5.86
CA ARG A 88 3.41 1.23 -5.04
C ARG A 88 1.96 1.62 -4.82
N ALA A 89 1.63 2.03 -3.60
CA ALA A 89 0.43 2.77 -3.23
C ALA A 89 0.82 3.99 -2.42
N ASP A 90 0.23 5.14 -2.69
CA ASP A 90 0.24 6.31 -1.83
C ASP A 90 -0.76 6.17 -0.69
N ILE A 91 -0.54 6.89 0.45
CA ILE A 91 -1.29 6.61 1.67
C ILE A 91 -1.86 7.85 2.39
N ASP A 92 -1.55 9.05 1.95
CA ASP A 92 -2.00 10.30 2.57
C ASP A 92 -3.38 10.75 2.10
N GLY A 93 -4.07 11.49 2.96
CA GLY A 93 -5.32 12.17 2.67
C GLY A 93 -5.14 13.67 2.48
N LEU A 94 -6.18 14.32 2.01
CA LEU A 94 -6.22 15.75 1.70
C LEU A 94 -6.99 16.54 2.76
N PRO A 95 -6.66 17.85 2.96
CA PRO A 95 -7.39 18.75 3.87
C PRO A 95 -8.72 19.19 3.26
N VAL A 96 -9.60 18.21 2.99
CA VAL A 96 -10.90 18.36 2.33
C VAL A 96 -12.00 17.84 3.26
N THR A 97 -13.04 18.63 3.48
CA THR A 97 -14.20 18.17 4.24
C THR A 97 -15.12 17.33 3.37
N GLU A 98 -15.32 16.09 3.76
CA GLU A 98 -16.27 15.21 3.06
C GLU A 98 -17.69 15.68 3.21
N LYS A 99 -18.42 15.74 2.10
CA LYS A 99 -19.82 16.20 2.04
C LYS A 99 -20.83 15.07 1.96
N LEU A 100 -20.39 13.85 1.65
CA LEU A 100 -21.25 12.68 1.59
C LEU A 100 -21.55 12.16 2.99
N ASN A 101 -22.68 11.48 3.14
CA ASN A 101 -23.05 10.84 4.41
C ASN A 101 -23.19 9.32 4.19
N LEU A 102 -22.06 8.68 3.89
CA LEU A 102 -21.96 7.23 3.76
C LEU A 102 -21.65 6.62 5.15
N PRO A 103 -21.91 5.32 5.36
CA PRO A 103 -21.57 4.65 6.62
C PRO A 103 -20.10 4.73 7.00
N PHE A 104 -19.22 4.89 6.01
CA PHE A 104 -17.76 4.98 6.16
C PHE A 104 -17.19 6.35 5.80
N SER A 105 -18.03 7.41 5.70
CA SER A 105 -17.55 8.78 5.47
C SER A 105 -16.63 9.25 6.59
N SER A 106 -15.56 9.95 6.22
CA SER A 106 -14.65 10.58 7.16
C SER A 106 -15.34 11.64 8.01
N LYS A 107 -15.07 11.61 9.30
CA LYS A 107 -15.43 12.67 10.26
C LYS A 107 -14.18 13.28 10.90
N GLU A 108 -13.00 12.86 10.41
CA GLU A 108 -11.72 13.33 10.91
C GLU A 108 -11.52 14.82 10.61
N LYS A 109 -10.93 15.51 11.57
CA LYS A 109 -10.60 16.93 11.46
C LYS A 109 -9.21 17.21 12.04
N THR A 110 -8.58 18.23 11.51
CA THR A 110 -7.28 18.69 12.01
C THR A 110 -7.12 20.20 11.82
N MET A 111 -6.07 20.74 12.44
CA MET A 111 -5.62 22.11 12.15
C MET A 111 -4.69 22.07 10.94
N TYR A 112 -5.05 22.79 9.89
CA TYR A 112 -4.25 22.95 8.68
C TYR A 112 -4.14 24.43 8.31
N GLN A 113 -2.91 24.95 8.24
CA GLN A 113 -2.63 26.38 7.97
C GLN A 113 -3.44 27.33 8.87
N GLY A 114 -3.56 26.99 10.16
CA GLY A 114 -4.26 27.83 11.16
C GLY A 114 -5.79 27.70 11.17
N ASN A 115 -6.38 26.88 10.35
CA ASN A 115 -7.82 26.64 10.30
C ASN A 115 -8.18 25.18 10.62
N GLU A 116 -9.34 24.95 11.27
CA GLU A 116 -9.89 23.60 11.39
C GLU A 116 -10.47 23.16 10.05
N VAL A 117 -10.01 22.04 9.52
CA VAL A 117 -10.49 21.46 8.26
C VAL A 117 -10.82 19.97 8.45
N GLY A 118 -11.73 19.44 7.60
CA GLY A 118 -11.91 18.00 7.49
C GLY A 118 -10.76 17.36 6.74
N ILE A 119 -10.61 16.05 6.90
CA ILE A 119 -9.64 15.24 6.14
C ILE A 119 -10.41 14.19 5.34
N MET A 120 -10.04 13.99 4.09
CA MET A 120 -10.67 13.01 3.21
C MET A 120 -9.67 12.41 2.23
N HIS A 121 -9.80 11.12 1.92
CA HIS A 121 -9.14 10.53 0.75
C HIS A 121 -9.86 10.96 -0.55
N ALA A 122 -9.71 12.23 -0.92
CA ALA A 122 -10.36 12.80 -2.10
C ALA A 122 -9.63 12.47 -3.41
N CYS A 123 -8.37 11.99 -3.35
CA CYS A 123 -7.60 11.52 -4.49
C CYS A 123 -7.69 10.00 -4.72
N GLY A 124 -8.25 9.24 -3.75
CA GLY A 124 -8.46 7.79 -3.89
C GLY A 124 -7.35 6.91 -3.33
N HIS A 125 -6.45 7.46 -2.52
CA HIS A 125 -5.34 6.70 -1.91
C HIS A 125 -5.86 5.58 -0.97
N ASP A 126 -7.04 5.71 -0.38
CA ASP A 126 -7.76 4.64 0.33
C ASP A 126 -7.97 3.38 -0.55
N ALA A 127 -8.29 3.58 -1.83
CA ALA A 127 -8.41 2.49 -2.78
C ALA A 127 -7.05 1.91 -3.18
N HIS A 128 -6.02 2.75 -3.35
CA HIS A 128 -4.66 2.30 -3.65
C HIS A 128 -4.09 1.42 -2.53
N ILE A 129 -4.20 1.87 -1.27
CA ILE A 129 -3.81 1.06 -0.10
C ILE A 129 -4.55 -0.28 -0.10
N ALA A 130 -5.88 -0.24 -0.22
CA ALA A 130 -6.72 -1.42 -0.13
C ALA A 130 -6.41 -2.45 -1.22
N VAL A 131 -6.19 -1.99 -2.46
CA VAL A 131 -5.84 -2.85 -3.59
C VAL A 131 -4.46 -3.47 -3.37
N LEU A 132 -3.46 -2.69 -2.93
CA LEU A 132 -2.12 -3.22 -2.68
C LEU A 132 -2.10 -4.24 -1.53
N LEU A 133 -2.87 -4.00 -0.45
CA LEU A 133 -3.08 -5.00 0.62
C LEU A 133 -3.81 -6.25 0.11
N GLY A 134 -4.76 -6.10 -0.82
CA GLY A 134 -5.43 -7.23 -1.48
C GLY A 134 -4.45 -8.08 -2.29
N VAL A 135 -3.58 -7.44 -3.07
CA VAL A 135 -2.50 -8.11 -3.81
C VAL A 135 -1.55 -8.82 -2.84
N ALA A 136 -1.13 -8.14 -1.78
CA ALA A 136 -0.26 -8.72 -0.74
C ALA A 136 -0.92 -9.96 -0.10
N SER A 137 -2.20 -9.87 0.28
CA SER A 137 -2.95 -10.97 0.89
C SER A 137 -3.07 -12.19 -0.02
N PHE A 138 -3.20 -11.99 -1.33
CA PHE A 138 -3.25 -13.08 -2.30
C PHE A 138 -1.87 -13.68 -2.55
N LEU A 139 -0.86 -12.85 -2.83
CA LEU A 139 0.47 -13.34 -3.21
C LEU A 139 1.22 -13.99 -2.05
N SER A 140 1.08 -13.49 -0.81
CA SER A 140 1.70 -14.10 0.37
C SER A 140 1.24 -15.54 0.61
N GLN A 141 0.02 -15.89 0.19
CA GLN A 141 -0.53 -17.23 0.29
C GLN A 141 -0.18 -18.13 -0.92
N ASN A 142 0.43 -17.59 -1.96
CA ASN A 142 0.71 -18.28 -3.21
C ASN A 142 2.18 -18.15 -3.66
N THR A 143 3.10 -18.03 -2.72
CA THR A 143 4.53 -17.84 -2.97
C THR A 143 5.16 -19.00 -3.73
N ASP A 144 4.60 -20.21 -3.60
CA ASP A 144 4.99 -21.43 -4.34
C ASP A 144 4.73 -21.32 -5.85
N LYS A 145 3.80 -20.46 -6.26
CA LYS A 145 3.45 -20.19 -7.66
C LYS A 145 4.13 -18.92 -8.19
N LEU A 146 4.63 -18.06 -7.29
CA LEU A 146 5.23 -16.78 -7.66
C LEU A 146 6.66 -16.96 -8.18
N SER A 147 6.94 -16.39 -9.36
CA SER A 147 8.28 -16.30 -9.95
C SER A 147 8.85 -14.91 -9.72
N GLY A 148 9.98 -14.85 -9.02
CA GLY A 148 10.57 -13.60 -8.57
C GLY A 148 9.94 -13.07 -7.28
N ASP A 149 10.31 -11.86 -6.91
CA ASP A 149 9.91 -11.22 -5.66
C ASP A 149 9.05 -10.00 -5.92
N ILE A 150 8.22 -9.65 -4.96
CA ILE A 150 7.43 -8.41 -4.98
C ILE A 150 7.90 -7.50 -3.85
N PHE A 151 8.24 -6.27 -4.18
CA PHE A 151 8.54 -5.21 -3.25
C PHE A 151 7.32 -4.30 -3.09
N LEU A 152 6.67 -4.36 -1.95
CA LEU A 152 5.51 -3.54 -1.61
C LEU A 152 5.98 -2.21 -1.05
N ILE A 153 5.48 -1.10 -1.59
CA ILE A 153 5.84 0.26 -1.19
C ILE A 153 4.57 1.05 -0.90
N PHE A 154 4.31 1.35 0.37
CA PHE A 154 3.26 2.27 0.80
C PHE A 154 3.91 3.63 1.06
N GLN A 155 3.76 4.54 0.12
CA GLN A 155 4.44 5.82 0.09
C GLN A 155 3.61 6.90 0.77
N PRO A 156 4.14 7.61 1.80
CA PRO A 156 3.47 8.74 2.43
C PRO A 156 3.65 10.02 1.63
N ALA A 157 2.92 11.08 2.01
CA ALA A 157 3.09 12.46 1.57
C ALA A 157 3.20 12.64 0.04
N GLU A 158 2.34 11.96 -0.72
CA GLU A 158 2.29 12.09 -2.20
C GLU A 158 1.73 13.45 -2.60
N GLU A 159 0.73 13.95 -1.86
CA GLU A 159 0.09 15.26 -2.08
C GLU A 159 1.00 16.44 -1.65
N GLY A 160 2.19 16.14 -1.18
CA GLY A 160 3.20 17.10 -0.75
C GLY A 160 3.40 17.14 0.76
N ALA A 161 4.67 17.21 1.16
CA ALA A 161 5.02 17.37 2.56
C ALA A 161 4.60 18.75 3.09
N PRO A 162 4.28 18.88 4.41
CA PRO A 162 4.04 20.17 5.03
C PRO A 162 5.20 21.14 4.83
N GLU A 163 4.91 22.45 4.81
CA GLU A 163 5.92 23.51 4.62
C GLU A 163 7.10 23.34 5.61
N GLY A 164 8.32 23.35 5.09
CA GLY A 164 9.55 23.16 5.87
C GLY A 164 9.87 21.70 6.24
N GLU A 165 9.09 20.75 5.79
CA GLU A 165 9.35 19.31 5.96
C GLU A 165 9.76 18.63 4.66
N GLU A 166 10.62 17.62 4.77
CA GLU A 166 10.85 16.65 3.69
C GLU A 166 9.82 15.52 3.80
N GLY A 167 9.49 14.86 2.69
CA GLY A 167 8.55 13.75 2.66
C GLY A 167 8.42 13.10 1.29
N GLY A 168 7.47 12.19 1.19
CA GLY A 168 7.11 11.53 -0.05
C GLY A 168 8.21 10.63 -0.64
N ALA A 169 8.11 10.37 -1.93
CA ALA A 169 9.05 9.52 -2.65
C ALA A 169 10.48 10.03 -2.59
N GLU A 170 10.68 11.36 -2.62
CA GLU A 170 12.02 11.96 -2.57
C GLU A 170 12.74 11.61 -1.26
N LEU A 171 12.05 11.70 -0.12
CA LEU A 171 12.62 11.34 1.17
C LEU A 171 12.93 9.84 1.24
N MET A 172 12.01 8.98 0.81
CA MET A 172 12.25 7.52 0.79
C MET A 172 13.47 7.16 -0.06
N LEU A 173 13.67 7.82 -1.20
CA LEU A 173 14.85 7.61 -2.04
C LEU A 173 16.14 8.10 -1.39
N LYS A 174 16.11 9.27 -0.71
CA LYS A 174 17.26 9.79 0.05
C LYS A 174 17.65 8.87 1.21
N GLU A 175 16.67 8.19 1.81
CA GLU A 175 16.87 7.20 2.88
C GLU A 175 17.32 5.83 2.35
N GLY A 176 17.52 5.68 1.04
CA GLY A 176 18.10 4.49 0.43
C GLY A 176 17.10 3.38 0.09
N LEU A 177 15.85 3.72 -0.21
CA LEU A 177 14.78 2.74 -0.51
C LEU A 177 15.20 1.62 -1.47
N PHE A 178 16.05 1.93 -2.46
CA PHE A 178 16.51 0.98 -3.47
C PHE A 178 18.01 0.62 -3.36
N GLU A 179 18.67 0.96 -2.23
CA GLU A 179 20.10 0.66 -2.07
C GLU A 179 20.37 -0.81 -1.78
N ALA A 180 19.51 -1.44 -0.97
CA ALA A 180 19.65 -2.85 -0.65
C ALA A 180 19.22 -3.77 -1.81
N GLU A 181 18.08 -3.47 -2.41
CA GLU A 181 17.52 -4.24 -3.53
C GLU A 181 16.84 -3.28 -4.53
N LYS A 182 17.34 -3.27 -5.75
CA LYS A 182 16.80 -2.45 -6.83
C LYS A 182 15.80 -3.27 -7.66
N PRO A 183 14.53 -2.83 -7.77
CA PRO A 183 13.55 -3.53 -8.58
C PRO A 183 13.86 -3.42 -10.08
N ASP A 184 13.49 -4.45 -10.83
CA ASP A 184 13.59 -4.47 -12.30
C ASP A 184 12.52 -3.58 -12.94
N ALA A 185 11.38 -3.39 -12.26
CA ALA A 185 10.31 -2.46 -12.67
C ALA A 185 9.44 -2.04 -11.47
N ILE A 186 8.72 -0.92 -11.61
CA ILE A 186 7.75 -0.36 -10.65
C ILE A 186 6.44 -0.13 -11.40
#